data_25e351743150f1207600700ab8649fe6
#
_entry.id   25e351743150f1207600700ab8649fe6
#
_cell.length_a   1.000
_cell.length_b   1.000
_cell.length_c   1.000
_cell.angle_alpha   90.00
_cell.angle_beta   90.00
_cell.angle_gamma   90.00
#
_symmetry.space_group_name_H-M   'P 1'
#
loop_
_entity.id
_entity.type
_entity.pdbx_description
1 polymer ?
#
loop_
_entity_poly.entity_id
_entity_poly.type
_entity_poly.pdbx_seq_one_letter_code
_entity_poly.pdbx_strand_id
1 'polypeptide(L)'
;MTRINTNVQSLISRRALDQNNSALNTSLLRLSTGLRINSGKDDPAGLIASETLRASIRAVTQAIDNANRADTIITVAEGGLQEISSLLLDLESLIDQSANEAGVTAQEVAANQLQIDSILQSIDRLAESTAFGDKKLLNGDFGFTTSGLNIDEINGNAVTHIDRLQVNAAKIAAGAFRQVNISRATPSEVAKLSAVLGGTTAASTTERNGTLGATTTLQIRGNFGAELLSFASGTSADAIVTAINDRSALTGVAASAFQGAGGGGPESITFFSTKYGDNAFVSIEVLENNGSAVGNAIGVGTGTASSRVSGVDGTFTINGTRAIVDGLDIKARAGDLALDITLSTEFGSGTSVDGLGNP
;
A
#
# COMPACT_ATOMS: atom_id res chain seq x y z
N MET A 1 26.73 33.24 -94.33
CA MET A 1 25.55 34.12 -94.35
C MET A 1 25.46 34.81 -93.01
N THR A 2 25.86 36.06 -92.96
CA THR A 2 25.74 36.91 -91.78
C THR A 2 24.28 37.34 -91.63
N ARG A 3 23.60 36.82 -90.62
CA ARG A 3 22.25 37.29 -90.25
C ARG A 3 22.37 38.64 -89.56
N ILE A 4 21.91 39.70 -90.20
CA ILE A 4 22.01 41.09 -89.77
C ILE A 4 20.99 41.41 -88.67
N ASN A 5 19.90 40.60 -88.53
CA ASN A 5 18.82 40.86 -87.58
C ASN A 5 18.95 40.16 -86.24
N THR A 6 19.97 39.34 -85.97
CA THR A 6 20.18 38.67 -84.67
C THR A 6 21.69 38.65 -84.38
N ASN A 7 22.07 39.42 -83.34
CA ASN A 7 23.43 39.38 -82.82
C ASN A 7 23.56 38.27 -81.78
N VAL A 8 23.94 37.06 -82.22
CA VAL A 8 24.08 35.86 -81.40
C VAL A 8 25.07 36.09 -80.21
N GLN A 9 26.14 36.84 -80.45
CA GLN A 9 27.13 37.15 -79.44
C GLN A 9 26.54 38.03 -78.32
N SER A 10 25.72 39.02 -78.65
CA SER A 10 25.01 39.86 -77.69
C SER A 10 24.01 39.05 -76.88
N LEU A 11 23.30 38.10 -77.49
CA LEU A 11 22.38 37.20 -76.76
C LEU A 11 23.10 36.24 -75.78
N ILE A 12 24.27 35.71 -76.19
CA ILE A 12 25.13 34.90 -75.36
C ILE A 12 25.64 35.72 -74.16
N SER A 13 26.15 36.94 -74.42
CA SER A 13 26.63 37.85 -73.40
C SER A 13 25.52 38.22 -72.36
N ARG A 14 24.30 38.53 -72.86
CA ARG A 14 23.14 38.79 -71.99
C ARG A 14 22.78 37.57 -71.12
N ARG A 15 22.76 36.38 -71.69
CA ARG A 15 22.53 35.16 -70.93
C ARG A 15 23.60 34.95 -69.85
N ALA A 16 24.85 35.11 -70.13
CA ALA A 16 25.94 35.02 -69.21
C ALA A 16 25.83 36.07 -68.10
N LEU A 17 25.44 37.31 -68.43
CA LEU A 17 25.20 38.37 -67.42
C LEU A 17 24.02 38.06 -66.50
N ASP A 18 22.89 37.58 -67.05
CA ASP A 18 21.70 37.20 -66.29
C ASP A 18 21.98 36.02 -65.38
N GLN A 19 22.75 35.02 -65.84
CA GLN A 19 23.22 33.92 -65.01
C GLN A 19 24.11 34.38 -63.85
N ASN A 20 25.08 35.27 -64.12
CA ASN A 20 25.96 35.81 -63.12
C ASN A 20 25.20 36.66 -62.05
N ASN A 21 24.26 37.50 -62.50
CA ASN A 21 23.38 38.26 -61.58
C ASN A 21 22.51 37.36 -60.72
N SER A 22 21.96 36.32 -61.32
CA SER A 22 21.16 35.33 -60.53
C SER A 22 22.02 34.58 -59.48
N ALA A 23 23.24 34.16 -59.86
CA ALA A 23 24.19 33.52 -58.96
C ALA A 23 24.65 34.47 -57.87
N LEU A 24 24.90 35.74 -58.16
CA LEU A 24 25.28 36.76 -57.18
C LEU A 24 24.14 37.02 -56.25
N ASN A 25 22.92 37.22 -56.70
CA ASN A 25 21.73 37.40 -55.86
C ASN A 25 21.52 36.22 -54.96
N THR A 26 21.66 34.97 -55.39
CA THR A 26 21.55 33.77 -54.57
C THR A 26 22.65 33.73 -53.50
N SER A 27 23.89 34.09 -53.87
CA SER A 27 25.02 34.13 -52.94
C SER A 27 24.84 35.22 -51.87
N LEU A 28 24.36 36.39 -52.26
CA LEU A 28 24.05 37.48 -51.31
C LEU A 28 22.89 37.10 -50.35
N LEU A 29 21.85 36.45 -50.86
CA LEU A 29 20.76 35.97 -50.05
C LEU A 29 21.25 34.93 -49.04
N ARG A 30 22.08 33.97 -49.45
CA ARG A 30 22.69 32.97 -48.57
C ARG A 30 23.60 33.60 -47.52
N LEU A 31 24.37 34.60 -47.90
CA LEU A 31 25.26 35.31 -46.95
C LEU A 31 24.44 36.11 -45.96
N SER A 32 23.40 36.81 -46.40
CA SER A 32 22.54 37.65 -45.57
C SER A 32 21.73 36.81 -44.57
N THR A 33 21.22 35.65 -44.98
CA THR A 33 20.40 34.76 -44.12
C THR A 33 21.25 33.77 -43.30
N GLY A 34 22.51 33.55 -43.68
CA GLY A 34 23.35 32.51 -43.11
C GLY A 34 22.91 31.10 -43.48
N LEU A 35 21.92 30.94 -44.32
CA LEU A 35 21.33 29.64 -44.68
C LEU A 35 21.68 29.26 -46.12
N ARG A 36 22.05 28.02 -46.35
CA ARG A 36 22.30 27.47 -47.70
C ARG A 36 21.00 27.29 -48.49
N ILE A 37 19.93 26.91 -47.81
CA ILE A 37 18.58 26.67 -48.37
C ILE A 37 17.65 27.71 -47.79
N ASN A 38 17.15 28.62 -48.65
CA ASN A 38 16.26 29.69 -48.24
C ASN A 38 14.82 29.49 -48.74
N SER A 39 14.67 28.69 -49.78
CA SER A 39 13.37 28.43 -50.41
C SER A 39 13.24 26.99 -50.87
N GLY A 40 11.99 26.53 -51.05
CA GLY A 40 11.73 25.20 -51.62
C GLY A 40 12.22 25.01 -53.06
N LYS A 41 12.58 26.12 -53.77
CA LYS A 41 13.17 26.10 -55.08
C LYS A 41 14.66 25.69 -55.06
N ASP A 42 15.37 25.98 -53.96
CA ASP A 42 16.79 25.69 -53.82
C ASP A 42 17.04 24.20 -53.61
N ASP A 43 16.27 23.58 -52.69
CA ASP A 43 16.32 22.16 -52.39
C ASP A 43 15.06 21.77 -51.57
N PRO A 44 14.01 21.22 -52.23
CA PRO A 44 12.77 20.87 -51.53
C PRO A 44 12.97 19.81 -50.47
N ALA A 45 13.78 18.80 -50.74
CA ALA A 45 14.02 17.71 -49.77
C ALA A 45 14.86 18.19 -48.58
N GLY A 46 15.89 18.98 -48.83
CA GLY A 46 16.70 19.58 -47.77
C GLY A 46 15.92 20.59 -46.91
N LEU A 47 14.97 21.34 -47.52
CA LEU A 47 14.10 22.23 -46.74
C LEU A 47 13.21 21.44 -45.77
N ILE A 48 12.53 20.39 -46.25
CA ILE A 48 11.69 19.53 -45.39
C ILE A 48 12.52 18.92 -44.27
N ALA A 49 13.70 18.38 -44.60
CA ALA A 49 14.59 17.81 -43.56
C ALA A 49 15.02 18.86 -42.54
N SER A 50 15.37 20.07 -42.99
CA SER A 50 15.80 21.16 -42.09
C SER A 50 14.66 21.63 -41.16
N GLU A 51 13.43 21.78 -41.67
CA GLU A 51 12.27 22.16 -40.87
C GLU A 51 11.88 21.06 -39.88
N THR A 52 11.98 19.77 -40.26
CA THR A 52 11.76 18.65 -39.37
C THR A 52 12.79 18.65 -38.24
N LEU A 53 14.06 18.86 -38.54
CA LEU A 53 15.13 18.96 -37.54
C LEU A 53 14.93 20.18 -36.64
N ARG A 54 14.54 21.32 -37.16
CA ARG A 54 14.21 22.51 -36.35
C ARG A 54 13.01 22.27 -35.41
N ALA A 55 11.97 21.60 -35.91
CA ALA A 55 10.85 21.18 -35.07
C ALA A 55 11.30 20.24 -33.95
N SER A 56 12.15 19.27 -34.29
CA SER A 56 12.73 18.33 -33.28
C SER A 56 13.58 19.05 -32.24
N ILE A 57 14.44 19.99 -32.65
CA ILE A 57 15.25 20.79 -31.73
C ILE A 57 14.35 21.60 -30.78
N ARG A 58 13.31 22.27 -31.29
CA ARG A 58 12.36 23.00 -30.43
C ARG A 58 11.65 22.08 -29.44
N ALA A 59 11.23 20.89 -29.92
CA ALA A 59 10.60 19.90 -29.05
C ALA A 59 11.54 19.42 -27.93
N VAL A 60 12.82 19.16 -28.26
CA VAL A 60 13.85 18.78 -27.28
C VAL A 60 14.13 19.93 -26.30
N THR A 61 14.27 21.16 -26.77
CA THR A 61 14.46 22.33 -25.92
C THR A 61 13.29 22.48 -24.93
N GLN A 62 12.06 22.38 -25.42
CA GLN A 62 10.88 22.42 -24.54
C GLN A 62 10.83 21.26 -23.54
N ALA A 63 11.29 20.08 -23.94
CA ALA A 63 11.39 18.93 -23.03
C ALA A 63 12.42 19.18 -21.91
N ILE A 64 13.56 19.81 -22.25
CA ILE A 64 14.58 20.21 -21.26
C ILE A 64 14.01 21.26 -20.29
N ASP A 65 13.31 22.27 -20.79
CA ASP A 65 12.69 23.30 -19.95
C ASP A 65 11.64 22.69 -19.01
N ASN A 66 10.84 21.75 -19.50
CA ASN A 66 9.88 21.01 -18.68
C ASN A 66 10.56 20.13 -17.63
N ALA A 67 11.68 19.48 -17.97
CA ALA A 67 12.46 18.69 -17.02
C ALA A 67 13.07 19.57 -15.92
N ASN A 68 13.65 20.72 -16.26
CA ASN A 68 14.19 21.67 -15.30
C ASN A 68 13.09 22.21 -14.34
N ARG A 69 11.89 22.45 -14.89
CA ARG A 69 10.75 22.86 -14.08
C ARG A 69 10.29 21.76 -13.13
N ALA A 70 10.26 20.50 -13.59
CA ALA A 70 9.96 19.36 -12.76
C ALA A 70 10.99 19.18 -11.63
N ASP A 71 12.27 19.33 -11.93
CA ASP A 71 13.36 19.29 -10.95
C ASP A 71 13.17 20.37 -9.85
N THR A 72 12.82 21.59 -10.24
CA THR A 72 12.52 22.66 -9.28
C THR A 72 11.34 22.32 -8.37
N ILE A 73 10.27 21.70 -8.91
CA ILE A 73 9.11 21.26 -8.13
C ILE A 73 9.51 20.20 -7.12
N ILE A 74 10.31 19.22 -7.55
CA ILE A 74 10.82 18.15 -6.69
C ILE A 74 11.68 18.73 -5.57
N THR A 75 12.59 19.64 -5.88
CA THR A 75 13.45 20.29 -4.87
C THR A 75 12.65 21.04 -3.80
N VAL A 76 11.57 21.74 -4.19
CA VAL A 76 10.68 22.41 -3.22
C VAL A 76 9.97 21.37 -2.32
N ALA A 77 9.46 20.29 -2.92
CA ALA A 77 8.81 19.22 -2.17
C ALA A 77 9.78 18.50 -1.22
N GLU A 78 11.01 18.24 -1.68
CA GLU A 78 12.08 17.62 -0.89
C GLU A 78 12.46 18.48 0.32
N GLY A 79 12.56 19.80 0.14
CA GLY A 79 12.80 20.71 1.26
C GLY A 79 11.69 20.66 2.32
N GLY A 80 10.42 20.61 1.89
CA GLY A 80 9.30 20.43 2.81
C GLY A 80 9.30 19.08 3.53
N LEU A 81 9.62 18.00 2.81
CA LEU A 81 9.73 16.66 3.40
C LEU A 81 10.89 16.54 4.39
N GLN A 82 12.00 17.21 4.14
CA GLN A 82 13.15 17.22 5.05
C GLN A 82 12.81 17.87 6.40
N GLU A 83 12.06 18.98 6.37
CA GLU A 83 11.59 19.63 7.58
C GLU A 83 10.55 18.78 8.33
N ILE A 84 9.61 18.15 7.61
CA ILE A 84 8.66 17.20 8.21
C ILE A 84 9.41 16.02 8.86
N SER A 85 10.45 15.50 8.21
CA SER A 85 11.26 14.42 8.78
C SER A 85 11.95 14.84 10.08
N SER A 86 12.43 16.09 10.17
CA SER A 86 13.02 16.62 11.41
C SER A 86 11.97 16.71 12.52
N LEU A 87 10.77 17.19 12.23
CA LEU A 87 9.65 17.26 13.19
C LEU A 87 9.19 15.88 13.66
N LEU A 88 9.24 14.87 12.78
CA LEU A 88 8.92 13.49 13.14
C LEU A 88 9.95 12.87 14.09
N LEU A 89 11.25 13.20 13.94
CA LEU A 89 12.29 12.77 14.88
C LEU A 89 12.10 13.43 16.27
N ASP A 90 11.71 14.71 16.30
CA ASP A 90 11.39 15.39 17.56
C ASP A 90 10.17 14.76 18.23
N LEU A 91 9.15 14.38 17.45
CA LEU A 91 7.97 13.70 17.92
C LEU A 91 8.31 12.31 18.48
N GLU A 92 9.14 11.52 17.79
CA GLU A 92 9.63 10.22 18.25
C GLU A 92 10.33 10.35 19.62
N SER A 93 11.21 11.34 19.77
CA SER A 93 11.90 11.63 21.02
C SER A 93 10.93 11.93 22.18
N LEU A 94 9.85 12.68 21.95
CA LEU A 94 8.83 12.98 22.96
C LEU A 94 7.99 11.76 23.34
N ILE A 95 7.70 10.89 22.37
CA ILE A 95 7.00 9.63 22.58
C ILE A 95 7.87 8.71 23.46
N ASP A 96 9.15 8.54 23.12
CA ASP A 96 10.08 7.73 23.89
C ASP A 96 10.25 8.25 25.34
N GLN A 97 10.30 9.56 25.50
CA GLN A 97 10.30 10.19 26.82
C GLN A 97 9.03 9.88 27.63
N SER A 98 7.87 9.95 26.96
CA SER A 98 6.57 9.71 27.61
C SER A 98 6.31 8.23 27.89
N ALA A 99 6.93 7.31 27.14
CA ALA A 99 6.81 5.86 27.33
C ALA A 99 7.57 5.34 28.56
N ASN A 100 8.45 6.13 29.16
CA ASN A 100 9.20 5.76 30.36
C ASN A 100 8.37 5.99 31.63
N GLU A 101 7.41 5.11 31.89
CA GLU A 101 6.49 5.16 33.04
C GLU A 101 7.19 5.25 34.42
N ALA A 102 8.42 4.78 34.54
CA ALA A 102 9.16 4.76 35.79
C ALA A 102 9.82 6.09 36.20
N GLY A 103 9.97 7.02 35.22
CA GLY A 103 10.73 8.26 35.41
C GLY A 103 9.96 9.55 35.14
N VAL A 104 8.73 9.49 34.67
CA VAL A 104 7.96 10.65 34.21
C VAL A 104 6.69 10.82 35.01
N THR A 105 6.40 12.05 35.44
CA THR A 105 5.17 12.38 36.15
C THR A 105 3.99 12.57 35.18
N ALA A 106 2.74 12.42 35.67
CA ALA A 106 1.54 12.66 34.86
C ALA A 106 1.50 14.09 34.29
N GLN A 107 2.05 15.08 35.00
CA GLN A 107 2.15 16.45 34.54
C GLN A 107 3.15 16.61 33.38
N GLU A 108 4.27 15.89 33.42
CA GLU A 108 5.25 15.87 32.33
C GLU A 108 4.70 15.19 31.08
N VAL A 109 3.97 14.07 31.24
CA VAL A 109 3.28 13.42 30.12
C VAL A 109 2.25 14.36 29.47
N ALA A 110 1.47 15.10 30.30
CA ALA A 110 0.54 16.08 29.77
C ALA A 110 1.23 17.24 29.05
N ALA A 111 2.40 17.69 29.52
CA ALA A 111 3.19 18.72 28.86
C ALA A 111 3.78 18.20 27.52
N ASN A 112 4.30 16.98 27.51
CA ASN A 112 4.79 16.32 26.28
C ASN A 112 3.66 16.17 25.26
N GLN A 113 2.43 15.82 25.70
CA GLN A 113 1.29 15.71 24.79
C GLN A 113 0.96 17.06 24.11
N LEU A 114 0.98 18.17 24.85
CA LEU A 114 0.79 19.50 24.27
C LEU A 114 1.88 19.84 23.26
N GLN A 115 3.10 19.39 23.49
CA GLN A 115 4.22 19.60 22.57
C GLN A 115 4.07 18.74 21.31
N ILE A 116 3.63 17.49 21.45
CA ILE A 116 3.26 16.59 20.34
C ILE A 116 2.16 17.24 19.48
N ASP A 117 1.09 17.74 20.10
CA ASP A 117 0.00 18.40 19.38
C ASP A 117 0.50 19.65 18.60
N SER A 118 1.43 20.40 19.18
CA SER A 118 2.05 21.56 18.51
C SER A 118 2.92 21.15 17.30
N ILE A 119 3.66 20.04 17.43
CA ILE A 119 4.45 19.47 16.32
C ILE A 119 3.53 19.00 15.20
N LEU A 120 2.45 18.29 15.50
CA LEU A 120 1.47 17.84 14.52
C LEU A 120 0.85 19.01 13.75
N GLN A 121 0.44 20.07 14.46
CA GLN A 121 -0.06 21.31 13.83
C GLN A 121 0.99 21.99 12.95
N SER A 122 2.26 21.88 13.30
CA SER A 122 3.36 22.42 12.49
C SER A 122 3.59 21.60 11.23
N ILE A 123 3.48 20.28 11.30
CA ILE A 123 3.51 19.38 10.14
C ILE A 123 2.36 19.68 9.19
N ASP A 124 1.12 19.80 9.69
CA ASP A 124 -0.05 20.13 8.88
C ASP A 124 0.12 21.48 8.17
N ARG A 125 0.57 22.52 8.91
CA ARG A 125 0.85 23.82 8.33
C ARG A 125 1.94 23.77 7.26
N LEU A 126 2.99 22.98 7.46
CA LEU A 126 4.07 22.82 6.50
C LEU A 126 3.60 22.09 5.25
N ALA A 127 2.80 21.03 5.41
CA ALA A 127 2.18 20.31 4.29
C ALA A 127 1.26 21.24 3.46
N GLU A 128 0.54 22.14 4.12
CA GLU A 128 -0.31 23.10 3.44
C GLU A 128 0.44 24.30 2.84
N SER A 129 1.59 24.70 3.40
CA SER A 129 2.35 25.85 2.91
C SER A 129 3.36 25.48 1.81
N THR A 130 3.78 24.21 1.72
CA THR A 130 4.70 23.78 0.67
C THR A 130 3.99 23.73 -0.68
N ALA A 131 4.22 24.76 -1.48
CA ALA A 131 3.57 24.95 -2.77
C ALA A 131 4.55 25.40 -3.85
N PHE A 132 4.25 25.08 -5.09
CA PHE A 132 4.92 25.61 -6.27
C PHE A 132 3.90 26.34 -7.15
N GLY A 133 3.98 27.65 -7.18
CA GLY A 133 2.91 28.51 -7.74
C GLY A 133 1.64 28.35 -6.91
N ASP A 134 0.52 28.07 -7.57
CA ASP A 134 -0.78 27.90 -6.91
C ASP A 134 -1.08 26.45 -6.48
N LYS A 135 -0.10 25.53 -6.65
CA LYS A 135 -0.30 24.08 -6.38
C LYS A 135 0.46 23.66 -5.13
N LYS A 136 -0.28 23.17 -4.15
CA LYS A 136 0.28 22.55 -2.95
C LYS A 136 0.86 21.20 -3.30
N LEU A 137 2.06 20.86 -2.79
CA LEU A 137 2.78 19.67 -3.18
C LEU A 137 2.61 18.50 -2.20
N LEU A 138 2.35 18.80 -0.91
CA LEU A 138 2.38 17.81 0.16
C LEU A 138 1.01 17.57 0.82
N ASN A 139 -0.03 18.29 0.41
CA ASN A 139 -1.38 18.16 0.98
C ASN A 139 -2.25 17.04 0.35
N GLY A 140 -1.69 16.27 -0.59
CA GLY A 140 -2.41 15.22 -1.30
C GLY A 140 -3.08 15.64 -2.61
N ASP A 141 -3.13 16.92 -2.97
CA ASP A 141 -3.76 17.41 -4.22
C ASP A 141 -3.11 16.86 -5.49
N PHE A 142 -1.85 16.43 -5.42
CA PHE A 142 -1.14 15.72 -6.50
C PHE A 142 -1.37 14.21 -6.50
N GLY A 143 -2.09 13.69 -5.50
CA GLY A 143 -2.46 12.28 -5.44
C GLY A 143 -3.46 11.90 -6.54
N PHE A 144 -3.56 10.61 -6.79
CA PHE A 144 -4.61 10.09 -7.65
C PHE A 144 -5.95 10.19 -6.93
N THR A 145 -6.93 10.83 -7.56
CA THR A 145 -8.31 10.85 -7.04
C THR A 145 -8.95 9.50 -7.31
N THR A 146 -9.37 8.82 -6.25
CA THR A 146 -10.12 7.57 -6.33
C THR A 146 -11.60 7.86 -6.09
N SER A 147 -12.47 7.31 -6.93
CA SER A 147 -13.91 7.44 -6.80
C SER A 147 -14.59 6.10 -7.09
N GLY A 148 -15.79 5.88 -6.55
CA GLY A 148 -16.56 4.67 -6.82
C GLY A 148 -15.96 3.41 -6.18
N LEU A 149 -15.39 3.53 -4.97
CA LEU A 149 -15.14 2.37 -4.12
C LEU A 149 -16.48 1.64 -3.98
N ASN A 150 -16.58 0.44 -4.55
CA ASN A 150 -17.83 -0.31 -4.54
C ASN A 150 -18.27 -0.57 -3.11
N ILE A 151 -19.41 0.00 -2.78
CA ILE A 151 -20.17 -0.33 -1.59
C ILE A 151 -21.26 -1.27 -2.09
N ASP A 152 -21.11 -2.58 -1.89
CA ASP A 152 -22.18 -3.52 -2.12
C ASP A 152 -23.14 -3.52 -0.92
N GLU A 153 -24.43 -3.49 -1.18
CA GLU A 153 -25.43 -3.71 -0.14
C GLU A 153 -25.64 -5.23 0.04
N ILE A 154 -25.03 -5.80 1.07
CA ILE A 154 -25.34 -7.15 1.51
C ILE A 154 -26.37 -7.06 2.63
N ASN A 155 -27.56 -7.60 2.41
CA ASN A 155 -28.70 -7.60 3.37
C ASN A 155 -29.10 -6.19 3.86
N GLY A 156 -29.00 -5.16 3.01
CA GLY A 156 -29.39 -3.78 3.35
C GLY A 156 -28.35 -3.01 4.17
N ASN A 157 -27.16 -3.58 4.40
CA ASN A 157 -26.01 -2.89 4.98
C ASN A 157 -24.98 -2.59 3.89
N ALA A 158 -24.52 -1.35 3.84
CA ALA A 158 -23.44 -0.94 2.96
C ALA A 158 -22.14 -1.58 3.43
N VAL A 159 -21.56 -2.49 2.64
CA VAL A 159 -20.30 -3.16 2.94
C VAL A 159 -19.20 -2.52 2.12
N THR A 160 -18.24 -1.93 2.79
CA THR A 160 -17.04 -1.39 2.14
C THR A 160 -16.05 -2.54 1.93
N HIS A 161 -15.75 -2.88 0.68
CA HIS A 161 -14.81 -3.98 0.37
C HIS A 161 -13.34 -3.60 0.55
N ILE A 162 -13.05 -2.31 0.66
CA ILE A 162 -11.70 -1.75 0.73
C ILE A 162 -11.62 -0.80 1.90
N ASP A 163 -10.74 -1.09 2.85
CA ASP A 163 -10.46 -0.21 3.99
C ASP A 163 -9.47 0.89 3.62
N ARG A 164 -8.48 0.56 2.79
CA ARG A 164 -7.48 1.51 2.33
C ARG A 164 -7.08 1.23 0.90
N LEU A 165 -7.02 2.28 0.09
CA LEU A 165 -6.49 2.25 -1.27
C LEU A 165 -5.41 3.32 -1.42
N GLN A 166 -4.23 2.90 -1.79
CA GLN A 166 -3.13 3.79 -2.14
C GLN A 166 -2.68 3.51 -3.56
N VAL A 167 -2.72 4.55 -4.39
CA VAL A 167 -2.21 4.49 -5.77
C VAL A 167 -0.78 5.01 -5.77
N ASN A 168 0.18 4.12 -5.98
CA ASN A 168 1.60 4.47 -6.03
C ASN A 168 2.03 4.95 -7.41
N ALA A 169 1.46 4.36 -8.46
CA ALA A 169 1.67 4.80 -9.82
C ALA A 169 0.49 4.38 -10.71
N ALA A 170 0.08 5.26 -11.61
CA ALA A 170 -0.88 4.93 -12.65
C ALA A 170 -0.55 5.74 -13.92
N LYS A 171 -0.38 5.06 -15.04
CA LYS A 171 -0.20 5.72 -16.32
C LYS A 171 -1.56 6.01 -16.94
N ILE A 172 -2.11 7.17 -16.61
CA ILE A 172 -3.43 7.63 -17.07
C ILE A 172 -3.25 8.96 -17.78
N ALA A 173 -3.90 9.12 -18.94
CA ALA A 173 -3.92 10.40 -19.64
C ALA A 173 -4.68 11.46 -18.80
N ALA A 174 -4.29 12.72 -18.89
CA ALA A 174 -4.93 13.80 -18.15
C ALA A 174 -6.45 13.83 -18.44
N GLY A 175 -7.27 13.80 -17.40
CA GLY A 175 -8.74 13.78 -17.49
C GLY A 175 -9.35 12.42 -17.82
N ALA A 176 -8.55 11.36 -17.98
CA ALA A 176 -9.05 10.00 -18.14
C ALA A 176 -9.19 9.30 -16.80
N PHE A 177 -10.01 8.27 -16.75
CA PHE A 177 -10.14 7.39 -15.59
C PHE A 177 -9.74 5.96 -15.97
N ARG A 178 -9.31 5.19 -14.98
CA ARG A 178 -9.02 3.76 -15.14
C ARG A 178 -9.82 2.97 -14.12
N GLN A 179 -10.64 2.06 -14.61
CA GLN A 179 -11.38 1.15 -13.75
C GLN A 179 -10.44 0.07 -13.21
N VAL A 180 -10.54 -0.19 -11.91
CA VAL A 180 -9.81 -1.25 -11.20
C VAL A 180 -10.82 -2.26 -10.72
N ASN A 181 -10.74 -3.48 -11.24
CA ASN A 181 -11.58 -4.62 -10.82
C ASN A 181 -10.76 -5.54 -9.94
N ILE A 182 -11.22 -5.75 -8.70
CA ILE A 182 -10.64 -6.69 -7.75
C ILE A 182 -11.54 -7.92 -7.72
N SER A 183 -10.96 -9.09 -7.97
CA SER A 183 -11.66 -10.37 -7.90
C SER A 183 -10.96 -11.30 -6.92
N ARG A 184 -11.73 -11.90 -6.02
CA ARG A 184 -11.28 -12.89 -5.05
C ARG A 184 -11.53 -14.29 -5.59
N ALA A 185 -10.48 -15.10 -5.70
CA ALA A 185 -10.57 -16.52 -6.06
C ALA A 185 -10.66 -17.41 -4.81
N THR A 186 -9.82 -17.12 -3.80
CA THR A 186 -9.88 -17.77 -2.49
C THR A 186 -9.76 -16.71 -1.38
N PRO A 187 -10.44 -16.88 -0.24
CA PRO A 187 -10.33 -15.95 0.89
C PRO A 187 -8.99 -16.10 1.61
N SER A 188 -8.59 -15.06 2.33
CA SER A 188 -7.52 -15.15 3.33
C SER A 188 -8.07 -15.69 4.64
N GLU A 189 -7.32 -16.57 5.30
CA GLU A 189 -7.74 -17.21 6.53
C GLU A 189 -6.81 -16.87 7.68
N VAL A 190 -7.38 -16.70 8.88
CA VAL A 190 -6.62 -16.60 10.13
C VAL A 190 -6.06 -17.97 10.54
N ALA A 191 -4.97 -17.98 11.28
CA ALA A 191 -4.52 -19.19 11.94
C ALA A 191 -5.57 -19.61 12.99
N LYS A 192 -6.05 -20.85 12.97
CA LYS A 192 -7.04 -21.38 13.91
C LYS A 192 -6.52 -22.65 14.57
N LEU A 193 -6.52 -22.67 15.89
CA LEU A 193 -6.15 -23.82 16.71
C LEU A 193 -7.23 -24.09 17.73
N SER A 194 -7.89 -25.23 17.63
CA SER A 194 -8.94 -25.63 18.59
C SER A 194 -8.38 -26.55 19.66
N ALA A 195 -8.73 -26.29 20.91
CA ALA A 195 -8.38 -27.09 22.07
C ALA A 195 -9.63 -27.50 22.83
N VAL A 196 -9.71 -28.74 23.27
CA VAL A 196 -10.83 -29.28 24.04
C VAL A 196 -10.49 -29.17 25.53
N LEU A 197 -11.43 -28.67 26.33
CA LEU A 197 -11.30 -28.58 27.77
C LEU A 197 -11.81 -29.87 28.44
N GLY A 198 -10.98 -30.44 29.30
CA GLY A 198 -11.37 -31.56 30.16
C GLY A 198 -11.67 -32.88 29.45
N GLY A 199 -10.77 -33.86 29.54
CA GLY A 199 -11.02 -35.24 29.20
C GLY A 199 -10.19 -35.86 28.10
N THR A 200 -9.61 -37.00 28.41
CA THR A 200 -8.57 -37.71 27.64
C THR A 200 -9.05 -38.52 26.45
N THR A 201 -10.35 -38.61 26.19
CA THR A 201 -10.85 -39.39 25.06
C THR A 201 -12.24 -38.95 24.64
N ALA A 202 -12.49 -38.99 23.35
CA ALA A 202 -13.78 -38.74 22.69
C ALA A 202 -14.91 -39.67 23.14
N ALA A 203 -14.77 -40.43 24.23
CA ALA A 203 -15.69 -41.49 24.64
C ALA A 203 -16.44 -41.24 25.96
N SER A 204 -16.15 -40.14 26.70
CA SER A 204 -16.92 -39.86 27.93
C SER A 204 -17.78 -38.60 27.73
N THR A 205 -19.04 -38.82 27.45
CA THR A 205 -20.07 -37.76 27.31
C THR A 205 -20.52 -37.15 28.64
N THR A 206 -19.88 -37.48 29.76
CA THR A 206 -20.42 -37.17 31.09
C THR A 206 -19.62 -36.14 31.87
N GLU A 207 -18.44 -35.71 31.45
CA GLU A 207 -17.57 -34.81 32.20
C GLU A 207 -17.03 -33.59 31.42
N ARG A 208 -17.77 -33.11 30.45
CA ARG A 208 -17.47 -31.90 29.74
C ARG A 208 -18.20 -30.70 30.35
N ASN A 209 -17.71 -30.24 31.46
CA ASN A 209 -18.33 -29.12 32.21
C ASN A 209 -17.66 -27.78 31.93
N GLY A 210 -16.86 -27.63 30.85
CA GLY A 210 -16.29 -26.36 30.42
C GLY A 210 -15.32 -25.73 31.45
N THR A 211 -14.76 -26.53 32.37
CA THR A 211 -13.80 -26.07 33.36
C THR A 211 -12.50 -26.87 33.28
N LEU A 212 -11.38 -26.24 33.65
CA LEU A 212 -10.09 -26.91 33.74
C LEU A 212 -10.08 -27.99 34.83
N GLY A 213 -9.68 -29.20 34.49
CA GLY A 213 -9.53 -30.29 35.46
C GLY A 213 -8.31 -30.17 36.37
N ALA A 214 -7.31 -29.41 36.00
CA ALA A 214 -6.06 -29.21 36.73
C ALA A 214 -5.51 -27.79 36.53
N THR A 215 -4.64 -27.34 37.43
CA THR A 215 -3.89 -26.10 37.25
C THR A 215 -3.00 -26.22 36.01
N THR A 216 -3.09 -25.27 35.13
CA THR A 216 -2.43 -25.31 33.82
C THR A 216 -1.77 -23.97 33.52
N THR A 217 -0.50 -24.03 33.08
CA THR A 217 0.23 -22.84 32.58
C THR A 217 0.41 -22.97 31.08
N LEU A 218 -0.11 -22.01 30.36
CA LEU A 218 -0.04 -21.90 28.90
C LEU A 218 0.94 -20.82 28.48
N GLN A 219 1.80 -21.12 27.52
CA GLN A 219 2.49 -20.11 26.74
C GLN A 219 1.74 -19.92 25.43
N ILE A 220 1.26 -18.69 25.21
CA ILE A 220 0.56 -18.29 24.00
C ILE A 220 1.48 -17.40 23.20
N ARG A 221 1.72 -17.75 21.93
CA ARG A 221 2.57 -16.99 21.02
C ARG A 221 1.83 -16.69 19.73
N GLY A 222 1.95 -15.47 19.28
CA GLY A 222 1.43 -15.02 18.00
C GLY A 222 2.37 -14.00 17.34
N ASN A 223 1.84 -13.22 16.43
CA ASN A 223 2.62 -12.30 15.61
C ASN A 223 3.28 -11.16 16.38
N PHE A 224 2.72 -10.76 17.54
CA PHE A 224 3.21 -9.59 18.29
C PHE A 224 4.10 -9.97 19.47
N GLY A 225 3.94 -11.17 20.02
CA GLY A 225 4.75 -11.61 21.13
C GLY A 225 4.29 -12.94 21.73
N ALA A 226 4.79 -13.20 22.93
CA ALA A 226 4.45 -14.40 23.72
C ALA A 226 4.14 -14.00 25.15
N GLU A 227 3.07 -14.61 25.70
CA GLU A 227 2.63 -14.42 27.09
C GLU A 227 2.46 -15.74 27.80
N LEU A 228 2.72 -15.74 29.09
CA LEU A 228 2.49 -16.86 29.99
C LEU A 228 1.23 -16.60 30.82
N LEU A 229 0.26 -17.52 30.72
CA LEU A 229 -0.98 -17.45 31.47
C LEU A 229 -1.13 -18.71 32.32
N SER A 230 -1.35 -18.55 33.64
CA SER A 230 -1.58 -19.64 34.56
C SER A 230 -3.02 -19.62 35.07
N PHE A 231 -3.68 -20.77 34.96
CA PHE A 231 -5.07 -20.96 35.32
C PHE A 231 -5.19 -22.05 36.39
N ALA A 232 -5.95 -21.79 37.45
CA ALA A 232 -6.20 -22.76 38.47
C ALA A 232 -7.19 -23.85 38.04
N SER A 233 -7.15 -25.01 38.66
CA SER A 233 -8.20 -26.04 38.49
C SER A 233 -9.57 -25.45 38.76
N GLY A 234 -10.56 -25.79 37.93
CA GLY A 234 -11.93 -25.28 38.02
C GLY A 234 -12.17 -23.96 37.28
N THR A 235 -11.15 -23.36 36.67
CA THR A 235 -11.33 -22.14 35.85
C THR A 235 -12.21 -22.46 34.62
N SER A 236 -13.24 -21.63 34.39
CA SER A 236 -14.15 -21.81 33.25
C SER A 236 -13.51 -21.41 31.92
N ALA A 237 -14.01 -21.98 30.82
CA ALA A 237 -13.57 -21.62 29.48
C ALA A 237 -13.75 -20.13 29.19
N ASP A 238 -14.85 -19.52 29.63
CA ASP A 238 -15.11 -18.08 29.40
C ASP A 238 -14.08 -17.20 30.15
N ALA A 239 -13.66 -17.61 31.35
CA ALA A 239 -12.61 -16.89 32.08
C ALA A 239 -11.25 -17.00 31.41
N ILE A 240 -10.95 -18.17 30.81
CA ILE A 240 -9.72 -18.38 30.02
C ILE A 240 -9.75 -17.51 28.77
N VAL A 241 -10.86 -17.53 28.04
CA VAL A 241 -11.06 -16.72 26.82
C VAL A 241 -10.91 -15.23 27.12
N THR A 242 -11.53 -14.76 28.23
CA THR A 242 -11.40 -13.35 28.64
C THR A 242 -9.94 -12.99 28.93
N ALA A 243 -9.23 -13.82 29.70
CA ALA A 243 -7.82 -13.57 30.05
C ALA A 243 -6.90 -13.56 28.79
N ILE A 244 -7.20 -14.37 27.76
CA ILE A 244 -6.46 -14.39 26.50
C ILE A 244 -6.76 -13.15 25.67
N ASN A 245 -8.05 -12.76 25.57
CA ASN A 245 -8.47 -11.61 24.81
C ASN A 245 -7.94 -10.29 25.41
N ASP A 246 -7.81 -10.19 26.73
CA ASP A 246 -7.17 -9.06 27.41
C ASP A 246 -5.68 -8.91 27.02
N ARG A 247 -5.04 -9.98 26.57
CA ARG A 247 -3.64 -10.01 26.12
C ARG A 247 -3.49 -10.06 24.59
N SER A 248 -4.59 -9.98 23.86
CA SER A 248 -4.57 -10.10 22.40
C SER A 248 -3.73 -9.01 21.72
N ALA A 249 -3.72 -7.79 22.26
CA ALA A 249 -2.87 -6.71 21.77
C ALA A 249 -1.36 -6.99 21.90
N LEU A 250 -0.96 -7.77 22.92
CA LEU A 250 0.45 -8.12 23.17
C LEU A 250 0.88 -9.38 22.41
N THR A 251 -0.03 -10.33 22.23
CA THR A 251 0.28 -11.62 21.61
C THR A 251 -0.08 -11.68 20.14
N GLY A 252 -1.10 -10.95 19.71
CA GLY A 252 -1.73 -11.12 18.40
C GLY A 252 -2.60 -12.36 18.28
N VAL A 253 -3.02 -12.94 19.45
CA VAL A 253 -3.89 -14.12 19.51
C VAL A 253 -5.15 -13.74 20.28
N ALA A 254 -6.30 -14.08 19.73
CA ALA A 254 -7.58 -14.02 20.38
C ALA A 254 -8.17 -15.42 20.55
N ALA A 255 -9.18 -15.56 21.40
CA ALA A 255 -9.84 -16.83 21.65
C ALA A 255 -11.35 -16.68 21.68
N SER A 256 -12.05 -17.75 21.33
CA SER A 256 -13.49 -17.88 21.50
C SER A 256 -13.83 -19.24 22.10
N ALA A 257 -14.84 -19.29 22.97
CA ALA A 257 -15.36 -20.52 23.50
C ALA A 257 -16.51 -21.02 22.63
N PHE A 258 -16.51 -22.30 22.30
CA PHE A 258 -17.57 -22.94 21.55
C PHE A 258 -18.35 -23.87 22.47
N GLN A 259 -19.68 -23.71 22.45
CA GLN A 259 -20.61 -24.55 23.20
C GLN A 259 -21.04 -25.73 22.34
N GLY A 260 -20.77 -26.94 22.79
CA GLY A 260 -21.24 -28.14 22.10
C GLY A 260 -22.77 -28.28 22.15
N ALA A 261 -23.33 -29.01 21.21
CA ALA A 261 -24.78 -29.19 21.05
C ALA A 261 -25.52 -29.88 22.21
N GLY A 262 -24.86 -30.18 23.31
CA GLY A 262 -25.39 -30.97 24.45
C GLY A 262 -25.81 -30.18 25.70
N GLY A 263 -25.76 -28.85 25.69
CA GLY A 263 -26.28 -28.02 26.81
C GLY A 263 -25.43 -28.02 28.11
N GLY A 264 -24.26 -28.62 28.13
CA GLY A 264 -23.21 -28.41 29.10
C GLY A 264 -22.33 -27.24 28.69
N GLY A 265 -21.61 -26.55 29.56
CA GLY A 265 -20.77 -25.37 29.24
C GLY A 265 -19.83 -25.57 28.07
N PRO A 266 -19.05 -24.53 27.66
CA PRO A 266 -18.22 -24.57 26.48
C PRO A 266 -17.25 -25.75 26.48
N GLU A 267 -17.27 -26.56 25.43
CA GLU A 267 -16.51 -27.80 25.29
C GLU A 267 -15.14 -27.61 24.67
N SER A 268 -14.95 -26.51 23.95
CA SER A 268 -13.69 -26.18 23.28
C SER A 268 -13.39 -24.69 23.27
N ILE A 269 -12.12 -24.38 23.27
CA ILE A 269 -11.61 -23.03 23.00
C ILE A 269 -10.93 -23.05 21.65
N THR A 270 -11.31 -22.13 20.79
CA THR A 270 -10.62 -21.88 19.54
C THR A 270 -9.76 -20.64 19.68
N PHE A 271 -8.47 -20.79 19.50
CA PHE A 271 -7.50 -19.72 19.43
C PHE A 271 -7.34 -19.33 17.97
N PHE A 272 -7.31 -18.04 17.69
CA PHE A 272 -7.11 -17.55 16.33
C PHE A 272 -6.20 -16.34 16.30
N SER A 273 -5.46 -16.18 15.23
CA SER A 273 -4.63 -15.00 15.02
C SER A 273 -5.50 -13.77 14.75
N THR A 274 -5.12 -12.62 15.28
CA THR A 274 -5.78 -11.34 14.98
C THR A 274 -5.46 -10.83 13.58
N LYS A 275 -4.41 -11.37 12.95
CA LYS A 275 -4.03 -11.12 11.57
C LYS A 275 -4.40 -12.28 10.66
N TYR A 276 -4.61 -11.99 9.39
CA TYR A 276 -4.87 -12.93 8.31
C TYR A 276 -3.58 -13.29 7.57
N GLY A 277 -3.59 -14.41 6.83
CA GLY A 277 -2.51 -14.77 5.92
C GLY A 277 -1.51 -15.76 6.50
N ASP A 278 -0.56 -16.18 5.66
CA ASP A 278 0.41 -17.23 5.98
C ASP A 278 1.47 -16.80 7.00
N ASN A 279 1.71 -15.50 7.11
CA ASN A 279 2.56 -14.89 8.13
C ASN A 279 1.90 -14.84 9.52
N ALA A 280 0.58 -14.93 9.57
CA ALA A 280 -0.16 -15.00 10.83
C ALA A 280 -0.09 -16.40 11.42
N PHE A 281 0.21 -16.51 12.71
CA PHE A 281 0.28 -17.80 13.37
C PHE A 281 -0.24 -17.75 14.80
N VAL A 282 -0.67 -18.91 15.27
CA VAL A 282 -0.98 -19.20 16.66
C VAL A 282 -0.14 -20.37 17.11
N SER A 283 0.54 -20.24 18.23
CA SER A 283 1.27 -21.31 18.86
C SER A 283 0.90 -21.38 20.34
N ILE A 284 0.45 -22.52 20.79
CA ILE A 284 0.09 -22.80 22.18
C ILE A 284 0.99 -23.91 22.70
N GLU A 285 1.63 -23.66 23.82
CA GLU A 285 2.45 -24.63 24.53
C GLU A 285 1.96 -24.77 25.97
N VAL A 286 1.74 -25.98 26.41
CA VAL A 286 1.38 -26.29 27.79
C VAL A 286 2.66 -26.58 28.56
N LEU A 287 3.05 -25.68 29.48
CA LEU A 287 4.31 -25.76 30.24
C LEU A 287 4.16 -26.53 31.55
N GLU A 288 3.01 -26.42 32.18
CA GLU A 288 2.73 -27.07 33.47
C GLU A 288 1.34 -27.69 33.49
N ASN A 289 1.29 -28.94 33.88
CA ASN A 289 0.06 -29.72 34.02
C ASN A 289 0.17 -30.52 35.32
N ASN A 290 -0.19 -29.92 36.43
CA ASN A 290 0.07 -30.44 37.75
C ASN A 290 -0.68 -31.78 38.00
N GLY A 291 0.02 -32.89 37.76
CA GLY A 291 -0.33 -34.20 38.29
C GLY A 291 -1.27 -35.07 37.46
N SER A 292 -1.65 -34.69 36.26
CA SER A 292 -2.50 -35.52 35.39
C SER A 292 -1.81 -35.85 34.08
N ALA A 293 -1.90 -37.11 33.68
CA ALA A 293 -1.48 -37.54 32.36
C ALA A 293 -2.12 -36.62 31.28
N VAL A 294 -1.34 -36.27 30.29
CA VAL A 294 -1.69 -35.48 29.14
C VAL A 294 -3.12 -35.76 28.65
N GLY A 295 -4.11 -35.05 29.20
CA GLY A 295 -5.50 -35.35 28.88
C GLY A 295 -6.56 -34.58 29.64
N ASN A 296 -6.26 -33.98 30.78
CA ASN A 296 -7.27 -33.33 31.60
C ASN A 296 -7.16 -31.81 31.66
N ALA A 297 -6.25 -31.23 30.90
CA ALA A 297 -6.14 -29.80 30.73
C ALA A 297 -6.55 -29.41 29.30
N ILE A 298 -5.94 -28.51 28.68
CA ILE A 298 -6.26 -28.09 27.33
C ILE A 298 -5.62 -29.06 26.34
N GLY A 299 -6.42 -29.87 25.65
CA GLY A 299 -5.97 -30.79 24.60
C GLY A 299 -5.61 -30.07 23.34
N VAL A 300 -4.38 -29.60 23.23
CA VAL A 300 -3.84 -28.96 22.03
C VAL A 300 -3.30 -30.06 21.12
N GLY A 301 -4.12 -30.56 20.23
CA GLY A 301 -3.72 -31.55 19.23
C GLY A 301 -3.32 -32.92 19.83
N THR A 302 -3.49 -33.97 19.07
CA THR A 302 -3.13 -35.36 19.48
C THR A 302 -1.60 -35.51 19.53
N GLY A 303 -1.01 -35.41 20.71
CA GLY A 303 0.29 -36.02 20.98
C GLY A 303 1.50 -35.10 21.21
N THR A 304 1.40 -33.79 21.20
CA THR A 304 2.51 -32.88 21.55
C THR A 304 2.07 -31.76 22.44
N ALA A 305 2.92 -31.41 23.41
CA ALA A 305 2.67 -30.33 24.38
C ALA A 305 2.69 -28.92 23.75
N SER A 306 3.00 -28.82 22.46
CA SER A 306 2.98 -27.58 21.71
C SER A 306 2.38 -27.79 20.32
N SER A 307 1.57 -26.85 19.88
CA SER A 307 0.99 -26.85 18.54
C SER A 307 1.09 -25.46 17.94
N ARG A 308 1.55 -25.39 16.69
CA ARG A 308 1.60 -24.15 15.92
C ARG A 308 0.84 -24.32 14.62
N VAL A 309 -0.02 -23.39 14.32
CA VAL A 309 -0.76 -23.31 13.07
C VAL A 309 -0.55 -21.94 12.45
N SER A 310 -0.38 -21.86 11.15
CA SER A 310 -0.36 -20.61 10.39
C SER A 310 -1.69 -20.41 9.65
N GLY A 311 -2.03 -19.16 9.39
CA GLY A 311 -3.12 -18.81 8.50
C GLY A 311 -2.78 -19.09 7.04
N VAL A 312 -3.64 -18.66 6.13
CA VAL A 312 -3.48 -18.86 4.68
C VAL A 312 -3.74 -17.56 3.95
N ASP A 313 -2.87 -17.20 3.01
CA ASP A 313 -3.10 -16.08 2.12
C ASP A 313 -4.17 -16.39 1.09
N GLY A 314 -5.06 -15.45 0.86
CA GLY A 314 -6.04 -15.51 -0.20
C GLY A 314 -5.40 -15.39 -1.59
N THR A 315 -6.20 -15.65 -2.61
CA THR A 315 -5.80 -15.40 -4.00
C THR A 315 -6.71 -14.33 -4.58
N PHE A 316 -6.09 -13.20 -4.95
CA PHE A 316 -6.79 -12.06 -5.54
C PHE A 316 -6.18 -11.70 -6.88
N THR A 317 -7.02 -11.21 -7.77
CA THR A 317 -6.60 -10.68 -9.06
C THR A 317 -7.08 -9.24 -9.22
N ILE A 318 -6.23 -8.41 -9.79
CA ILE A 318 -6.54 -7.02 -10.12
C ILE A 318 -6.48 -6.88 -11.64
N ASN A 319 -7.61 -6.54 -12.26
CA ASN A 319 -7.77 -6.50 -13.71
C ASN A 319 -7.30 -7.81 -14.39
N GLY A 320 -7.56 -8.97 -13.76
CA GLY A 320 -7.17 -10.29 -14.25
C GLY A 320 -5.69 -10.67 -14.00
N THR A 321 -4.88 -9.77 -13.42
CA THR A 321 -3.49 -10.07 -13.05
C THR A 321 -3.44 -10.47 -11.59
N ARG A 322 -2.72 -11.57 -11.27
CA ARG A 322 -2.56 -12.02 -9.89
C ARG A 322 -1.80 -10.98 -9.07
N ALA A 323 -2.37 -10.62 -7.92
CA ALA A 323 -1.76 -9.72 -6.96
C ALA A 323 -0.84 -10.47 -5.99
N ILE A 324 0.09 -9.74 -5.36
CA ILE A 324 0.87 -10.20 -4.22
C ILE A 324 0.02 -9.93 -2.98
N VAL A 325 -0.19 -10.96 -2.18
CA VAL A 325 -1.08 -10.93 -1.01
C VAL A 325 -0.28 -11.19 0.24
N ASP A 326 -0.58 -10.46 1.30
CA ASP A 326 -0.11 -10.68 2.66
C ASP A 326 -1.31 -10.46 3.59
N GLY A 327 -2.04 -11.51 3.86
CA GLY A 327 -3.30 -11.46 4.60
C GLY A 327 -4.39 -10.68 3.85
N LEU A 328 -4.74 -9.50 4.35
CA LEU A 328 -5.70 -8.59 3.73
C LEU A 328 -5.04 -7.48 2.91
N ASP A 329 -3.71 -7.37 2.99
CA ASP A 329 -2.95 -6.38 2.23
C ASP A 329 -2.58 -6.94 0.86
N ILE A 330 -3.01 -6.25 -0.18
CA ILE A 330 -2.80 -6.64 -1.57
C ILE A 330 -1.91 -5.62 -2.26
N LYS A 331 -0.87 -6.10 -2.92
CA LYS A 331 0.02 -5.28 -3.74
C LYS A 331 -0.11 -5.68 -5.20
N ALA A 332 -0.59 -4.77 -6.01
CA ALA A 332 -0.63 -4.94 -7.46
C ALA A 332 0.51 -4.16 -8.11
N ARG A 333 1.28 -4.84 -8.94
CA ARG A 333 2.36 -4.26 -9.74
C ARG A 333 2.19 -4.74 -11.18
N ALA A 334 1.33 -4.08 -11.93
CA ALA A 334 1.03 -4.42 -13.31
C ALA A 334 1.47 -3.26 -14.21
N GLY A 335 2.64 -3.39 -14.84
CA GLY A 335 3.22 -2.52 -15.87
C GLY A 335 2.99 -1.00 -15.75
N ASP A 336 1.76 -0.57 -15.88
CA ASP A 336 1.32 0.82 -15.86
C ASP A 336 0.47 1.20 -14.63
N LEU A 337 0.29 0.27 -13.67
CA LEU A 337 -0.52 0.45 -12.47
C LEU A 337 0.17 -0.18 -11.26
N ALA A 338 0.39 0.61 -10.21
CA ALA A 338 0.91 0.14 -8.95
C ALA A 338 -0.03 0.60 -7.81
N LEU A 339 -0.66 -0.37 -7.13
CA LEU A 339 -1.64 -0.16 -6.08
C LEU A 339 -1.24 -0.94 -4.84
N ASP A 340 -1.46 -0.36 -3.67
CA ASP A 340 -1.46 -1.02 -2.39
C ASP A 340 -2.88 -0.88 -1.80
N ILE A 341 -3.51 -2.01 -1.51
CA ILE A 341 -4.91 -2.09 -1.12
C ILE A 341 -5.01 -2.92 0.14
N THR A 342 -5.65 -2.39 1.17
CA THR A 342 -6.06 -3.18 2.33
C THR A 342 -7.56 -3.49 2.16
N LEU A 343 -7.88 -4.77 2.10
CA LEU A 343 -9.26 -5.24 2.00
C LEU A 343 -9.93 -5.23 3.37
N SER A 344 -11.24 -5.02 3.36
CA SER A 344 -12.05 -5.26 4.55
C SER A 344 -12.06 -6.74 4.91
N THR A 345 -12.26 -7.04 6.19
CA THR A 345 -12.37 -8.40 6.70
C THR A 345 -13.48 -9.19 6.00
N GLU A 346 -14.61 -8.56 5.72
CA GLU A 346 -15.76 -9.21 5.08
C GLU A 346 -15.45 -9.65 3.65
N PHE A 347 -14.79 -8.80 2.88
CA PHE A 347 -14.44 -9.15 1.51
C PHE A 347 -13.20 -10.05 1.45
N GLY A 348 -12.18 -9.76 2.25
CA GLY A 348 -10.91 -10.48 2.22
C GLY A 348 -10.99 -11.91 2.76
N SER A 349 -11.72 -12.12 3.87
CA SER A 349 -11.88 -13.45 4.47
C SER A 349 -13.09 -14.23 3.93
N GLY A 350 -14.05 -13.56 3.33
CA GLY A 350 -15.26 -14.22 2.82
C GLY A 350 -16.23 -14.70 3.90
N THR A 351 -15.96 -14.38 5.14
CA THR A 351 -16.86 -14.62 6.26
C THR A 351 -17.70 -13.38 6.48
N SER A 352 -19.02 -13.51 6.42
CA SER A 352 -19.89 -12.53 7.06
C SER A 352 -19.54 -12.55 8.55
N VAL A 353 -19.03 -11.43 9.07
CA VAL A 353 -18.80 -11.28 10.51
C VAL A 353 -20.16 -11.54 11.19
N ASP A 354 -20.21 -12.48 12.11
CA ASP A 354 -21.35 -12.55 12.99
C ASP A 354 -21.44 -11.20 13.75
N GLY A 355 -22.61 -10.78 14.20
CA GLY A 355 -22.81 -9.48 14.83
C GLY A 355 -21.95 -9.22 16.10
N LEU A 356 -20.96 -10.07 16.37
CA LEU A 356 -19.97 -10.02 17.47
C LEU A 356 -18.55 -9.77 16.96
N GLY A 357 -18.33 -9.64 15.64
CA GLY A 357 -17.00 -9.37 15.07
C GLY A 357 -16.06 -10.58 15.02
N ASN A 358 -16.55 -11.79 15.28
CA ASN A 358 -15.78 -13.02 15.14
C ASN A 358 -15.92 -13.59 13.73
N PRO A 359 -14.79 -13.99 13.07
CA PRO A 359 -14.82 -14.63 11.76
C PRO A 359 -15.44 -16.03 11.78
#